data_e17e62b454270d3209caa2c180178e4b
#
_entry.id   e17e62b454270d3209caa2c180178e4b
#
_cell.length_a   1.000
_cell.length_b   1.000
_cell.length_c   1.000
_cell.angle_alpha   90.00
_cell.angle_beta   90.00
_cell.angle_gamma   90.00
#
_symmetry.space_group_name_H-M   'P 1'
#
loop_
_entity.id
_entity.type
_entity.pdbx_description
1 polymer ?
#
loop_
_entity_poly.entity_id
_entity_poly.type
_entity_poly.pdbx_seq_one_letter_code
_entity_poly.pdbx_strand_id
1 'polypeptide(L)'
;MMGGRHPTKTIYSVGFKSDGRVTSLSARVFIDTGWSTDFSPYMVPSLSAGLKKYNWGCMDVDTKVCKTNLCSKSAMRAPGHLQGSFIADTIMEHVAATLGLDVHTVITRNLHTVDSAKLFFPNSIVGGTDGY
;
A
#
# COMPACT_ATOMS: atom_id res chain seq x y z
N MET A 1 -5.52 23.04 17.25
CA MET A 1 -6.44 21.97 16.81
C MET A 1 -5.67 20.95 15.98
N MET A 2 -5.67 19.70 16.36
CA MET A 2 -5.04 18.63 15.58
C MET A 2 -6.00 18.22 14.46
N GLY A 3 -5.46 18.20 13.22
CA GLY A 3 -6.23 17.77 12.06
C GLY A 3 -6.17 16.26 11.90
N GLY A 4 -6.99 15.43 12.05
CA GLY A 4 -7.10 13.98 11.89
C GLY A 4 -6.03 13.26 11.02
N ARG A 5 -6.37 12.08 10.56
CA ARG A 5 -5.51 11.26 9.69
C ARG A 5 -5.23 11.95 8.36
N HIS A 6 -4.05 11.74 7.83
CA HIS A 6 -3.63 12.29 6.53
C HIS A 6 -4.50 11.77 5.40
N PRO A 7 -5.21 12.64 4.66
CA PRO A 7 -5.86 12.26 3.41
C PRO A 7 -4.82 11.83 2.38
N THR A 8 -5.15 10.86 1.56
CA THR A 8 -4.30 10.41 0.46
C THR A 8 -5.07 10.37 -0.84
N LYS A 9 -4.40 10.77 -1.92
CA LYS A 9 -4.89 10.59 -3.29
C LYS A 9 -3.93 9.69 -4.03
N THR A 10 -4.44 8.64 -4.65
CA THR A 10 -3.61 7.68 -5.39
C THR A 10 -4.06 7.64 -6.85
N ILE A 11 -3.09 7.74 -7.74
CA ILE A 11 -3.25 7.50 -9.17
C ILE A 11 -2.40 6.26 -9.47
N TYR A 12 -2.99 5.23 -10.07
CA TYR A 12 -2.29 3.99 -10.30
C TYR A 12 -2.63 3.36 -11.64
N SER A 13 -1.72 2.50 -12.09
CA SER A 13 -1.88 1.59 -13.20
C SER A 13 -1.47 0.19 -12.74
N VAL A 14 -2.29 -0.80 -13.00
CA VAL A 14 -2.05 -2.18 -12.59
C VAL A 14 -2.13 -3.10 -13.80
N GLY A 15 -1.09 -3.91 -14.00
CA GLY A 15 -1.06 -4.97 -15.00
C GLY A 15 -1.45 -6.29 -14.37
N PHE A 16 -2.36 -7.03 -15.01
CA PHE A 16 -2.82 -8.33 -14.50
C PHE A 16 -3.18 -9.28 -15.65
N LYS A 17 -3.19 -10.57 -15.35
CA LYS A 17 -3.59 -11.64 -16.27
C LYS A 17 -5.08 -11.94 -16.16
N SER A 18 -5.64 -12.62 -17.15
CA SER A 18 -7.05 -13.05 -17.16
C SER A 18 -7.43 -13.98 -16.00
N ASP A 19 -6.45 -14.61 -15.37
CA ASP A 19 -6.65 -15.44 -14.18
C ASP A 19 -6.71 -14.62 -12.87
N GLY A 20 -6.53 -13.30 -12.91
CA GLY A 20 -6.52 -12.42 -11.75
C GLY A 20 -5.17 -12.26 -11.05
N ARG A 21 -4.09 -12.83 -11.60
CA ARG A 21 -2.74 -12.65 -11.08
C ARG A 21 -2.18 -11.30 -11.54
N VAL A 22 -1.80 -10.47 -10.60
CA VAL A 22 -1.15 -9.17 -10.86
C VAL A 22 0.31 -9.39 -11.26
N THR A 23 0.77 -8.61 -12.22
CA THR A 23 2.13 -8.69 -12.78
C THR A 23 2.94 -7.43 -12.53
N SER A 24 2.27 -6.28 -12.40
CA SER A 24 2.92 -5.01 -12.14
C SER A 24 1.97 -4.01 -11.50
N LEU A 25 2.53 -3.14 -10.66
CA LEU A 25 1.85 -1.98 -10.09
C LEU A 25 2.74 -0.75 -10.26
N SER A 26 2.22 0.29 -10.88
CA SER A 26 2.79 1.63 -10.84
C SER A 26 1.81 2.55 -10.15
N ALA A 27 2.22 3.21 -9.07
CA ALA A 27 1.36 4.07 -8.28
C ALA A 27 2.03 5.38 -7.90
N ARG A 28 1.29 6.47 -8.01
CA ARG A 28 1.68 7.78 -7.49
C ARG A 28 0.74 8.16 -6.37
N VAL A 29 1.28 8.34 -5.17
CA VAL A 29 0.53 8.62 -3.95
C VAL A 29 0.84 10.03 -3.46
N PHE A 30 -0.19 10.84 -3.25
CA PHE A 30 -0.10 12.18 -2.67
C PHE A 30 -0.66 12.14 -1.26
N ILE A 31 0.13 12.59 -0.29
CA ILE A 31 -0.24 12.64 1.14
C ILE A 31 -0.44 14.10 1.53
N ASP A 32 -1.64 14.48 1.96
CA ASP A 32 -1.93 15.81 2.47
C ASP A 32 -1.42 15.95 3.92
N THR A 33 -0.53 16.91 4.15
CA THR A 33 0.02 17.20 5.48
C THR A 33 -0.67 18.35 6.19
N GLY A 34 -1.51 19.09 5.50
CA GLY A 34 -1.95 20.38 5.93
C GLY A 34 -0.85 21.44 5.73
N TRP A 35 -0.89 22.51 6.50
CA TRP A 35 0.05 23.63 6.34
C TRP A 35 1.47 23.35 6.86
N SER A 36 1.65 22.36 7.74
CA SER A 36 2.96 21.91 8.24
C SER A 36 3.22 20.43 7.90
N THR A 37 4.46 20.10 7.55
CA THR A 37 4.84 18.74 7.21
C THR A 37 5.07 17.85 8.43
N ASP A 38 5.50 18.41 9.55
CA ASP A 38 5.75 17.74 10.85
C ASP A 38 6.15 16.24 10.71
N PHE A 39 5.31 15.36 11.23
CA PHE A 39 5.52 13.91 11.23
C PHE A 39 5.23 13.25 9.85
N SER A 40 4.65 13.96 8.90
CA SER A 40 4.15 13.37 7.65
C SER A 40 5.18 12.62 6.81
N PRO A 41 6.48 13.02 6.74
CA PRO A 41 7.48 12.25 5.99
C PRO A 41 7.67 10.80 6.50
N TYR A 42 7.47 10.56 7.79
CA TYR A 42 7.57 9.22 8.39
C TYR A 42 6.47 8.27 7.94
N MET A 43 5.40 8.79 7.34
CA MET A 43 4.32 7.96 6.81
C MET A 43 4.70 7.26 5.50
N VAL A 44 5.64 7.81 4.73
CA VAL A 44 6.01 7.30 3.40
C VAL A 44 6.48 5.84 3.46
N PRO A 45 7.48 5.45 4.27
CA PRO A 45 7.91 4.06 4.37
C PRO A 45 6.81 3.15 4.88
N SER A 46 6.01 3.60 5.84
CA SER A 46 4.89 2.83 6.41
C SER A 46 3.78 2.60 5.38
N LEU A 47 3.46 3.59 4.54
CA LEU A 47 2.51 3.46 3.44
C LEU A 47 3.00 2.44 2.42
N SER A 48 4.27 2.53 2.03
CA SER A 48 4.91 1.58 1.12
C SER A 48 4.89 0.15 1.69
N ALA A 49 5.12 -0.01 3.00
CA ALA A 49 5.02 -1.31 3.67
C ALA A 49 3.57 -1.85 3.64
N GLY A 50 2.57 -0.99 3.84
CA GLY A 50 1.15 -1.37 3.72
C GLY A 50 0.77 -1.82 2.30
N LEU A 51 1.30 -1.15 1.28
CA LEU A 51 1.12 -1.57 -0.12
C LEU A 51 1.73 -2.93 -0.41
N LYS A 52 2.88 -3.25 0.17
CA LYS A 52 3.61 -4.52 -0.04
C LYS A 52 2.95 -5.75 0.57
N LYS A 53 1.72 -5.66 1.09
CA LYS A 53 1.02 -6.84 1.65
C LYS A 53 0.68 -7.91 0.61
N TYR A 54 0.66 -7.56 -0.68
CA TYR A 54 0.46 -8.47 -1.80
C TYR A 54 1.69 -8.55 -2.70
N ASN A 55 1.80 -9.66 -3.42
CA ASN A 55 2.82 -9.83 -4.45
C ASN A 55 2.37 -9.15 -5.75
N TRP A 56 2.91 -7.98 -6.01
CA TRP A 56 2.63 -7.20 -7.21
C TRP A 56 3.44 -7.62 -8.45
N GLY A 57 4.37 -8.56 -8.29
CA GLY A 57 5.38 -8.83 -9.30
C GLY A 57 6.41 -7.70 -9.36
N CYS A 58 6.26 -6.77 -10.28
CA CYS A 58 7.04 -5.53 -10.33
C CYS A 58 6.25 -4.40 -9.67
N MET A 59 6.88 -3.62 -8.78
CA MET A 59 6.24 -2.51 -8.08
C MET A 59 7.07 -1.23 -8.18
N ASP A 60 6.46 -0.17 -8.71
CA ASP A 60 6.99 1.18 -8.74
C ASP A 60 6.03 2.13 -8.02
N VAL A 61 6.50 2.78 -6.94
CA VAL A 61 5.67 3.67 -6.12
C VAL A 61 6.38 4.98 -5.85
N ASP A 62 5.85 6.06 -6.42
CA ASP A 62 6.24 7.43 -6.14
C ASP A 62 5.30 8.05 -5.11
N THR A 63 5.82 8.45 -3.95
CA THR A 63 5.04 9.06 -2.88
C THR A 63 5.46 10.48 -2.63
N LYS A 64 4.51 11.41 -2.71
CA LYS A 64 4.72 12.85 -2.52
C LYS A 64 3.95 13.35 -1.30
N VAL A 65 4.65 14.10 -0.47
CA VAL A 65 4.10 14.80 0.69
C VAL A 65 3.74 16.22 0.26
N CYS A 66 2.47 16.59 0.38
CA CYS A 66 1.92 17.84 -0.14
C CYS A 66 1.43 18.74 0.99
N LYS A 67 1.88 19.99 1.00
CA LYS A 67 1.32 21.03 1.86
C LYS A 67 0.01 21.57 1.30
N THR A 68 -0.92 21.85 2.19
CA THR A 68 -2.20 22.50 1.87
C THR A 68 -2.54 23.57 2.91
N ASN A 69 -3.57 24.35 2.65
CA ASN A 69 -4.05 25.37 3.61
C ASN A 69 -4.98 24.79 4.69
N LEU A 70 -4.99 23.47 4.86
CA LEU A 70 -5.77 22.79 5.89
C LEU A 70 -4.98 22.70 7.20
N CYS A 71 -5.67 22.36 8.31
CA CYS A 71 -4.99 22.09 9.58
C CYS A 71 -3.95 20.98 9.41
N SER A 72 -2.80 21.11 10.09
CA SER A 72 -1.76 20.07 10.12
C SER A 72 -2.33 18.74 10.53
N LYS A 73 -1.91 17.70 9.83
CA LYS A 73 -2.33 16.34 10.12
C LYS A 73 -1.47 15.74 11.22
N SER A 74 -2.02 14.76 11.91
CA SER A 74 -1.37 14.13 13.05
C SER A 74 -1.23 12.63 12.84
N ALA A 75 -0.24 12.04 13.51
CA ALA A 75 -0.08 10.60 13.56
C ALA A 75 -1.28 9.96 14.27
N MET A 76 -2.02 9.14 13.55
CA MET A 76 -3.09 8.30 14.07
C MET A 76 -2.62 6.85 14.03
N ARG A 77 -3.17 5.97 14.88
CA ARG A 77 -2.80 4.53 14.95
C ARG A 77 -2.59 3.94 13.56
N ALA A 78 -1.46 3.21 13.37
CA ALA A 78 -1.00 2.67 12.09
C ALA A 78 -0.82 3.75 11.00
N PRO A 79 -0.02 4.82 11.28
CA PRO A 79 0.19 5.91 10.32
C PRO A 79 0.84 5.35 9.04
N GLY A 80 0.27 5.66 7.88
CA GLY A 80 0.72 5.14 6.59
C GLY A 80 0.28 3.70 6.29
N HIS A 81 0.45 2.77 7.20
CA HIS A 81 0.08 1.36 7.00
C HIS A 81 -1.41 1.18 6.66
N LEU A 82 -2.30 1.89 7.35
CA LEU A 82 -3.73 1.82 7.06
C LEU A 82 -4.03 2.29 5.63
N GLN A 83 -3.47 3.44 5.25
CA GLN A 83 -3.67 3.99 3.90
C GLN A 83 -3.10 3.05 2.83
N GLY A 84 -1.87 2.55 3.04
CA GLY A 84 -1.25 1.61 2.11
C GLY A 84 -2.03 0.31 1.95
N SER A 85 -2.50 -0.28 3.07
CA SER A 85 -3.34 -1.48 3.03
C SER A 85 -4.68 -1.24 2.34
N PHE A 86 -5.33 -0.11 2.63
CA PHE A 86 -6.60 0.26 1.98
C PHE A 86 -6.43 0.42 0.46
N ILE A 87 -5.37 1.10 0.01
CA ILE A 87 -5.07 1.26 -1.41
C ILE A 87 -4.84 -0.12 -2.06
N ALA A 88 -4.08 -1.00 -1.40
CA ALA A 88 -3.81 -2.34 -1.90
C ALA A 88 -5.10 -3.16 -2.09
N ASP A 89 -5.99 -3.15 -1.08
CA ASP A 89 -7.27 -3.86 -1.15
C ASP A 89 -8.16 -3.30 -2.26
N THR A 90 -8.28 -1.97 -2.35
CA THR A 90 -9.06 -1.31 -3.41
C THR A 90 -8.57 -1.68 -4.81
N ILE A 91 -7.25 -1.79 -5.02
CA ILE A 91 -6.70 -2.22 -6.31
C ILE A 91 -7.10 -3.67 -6.60
N MET A 92 -7.04 -4.59 -5.62
CA MET A 92 -7.48 -5.98 -5.80
C MET A 92 -8.98 -6.07 -6.12
N GLU A 93 -9.81 -5.26 -5.48
CA GLU A 93 -11.25 -5.16 -5.78
C GLU A 93 -11.49 -4.67 -7.22
N HIS A 94 -10.74 -3.66 -7.68
CA HIS A 94 -10.86 -3.17 -9.06
C HIS A 94 -10.42 -4.21 -10.10
N VAL A 95 -9.36 -4.98 -9.83
CA VAL A 95 -8.94 -6.10 -10.69
C VAL A 95 -10.03 -7.17 -10.75
N ALA A 96 -10.58 -7.55 -9.60
CA ALA A 96 -11.65 -8.53 -9.50
C ALA A 96 -12.91 -8.08 -10.26
N ALA A 97 -13.34 -6.84 -10.08
CA ALA A 97 -14.48 -6.25 -10.76
C ALA A 97 -14.28 -6.22 -12.29
N THR A 98 -13.08 -5.86 -12.75
CA THR A 98 -12.75 -5.79 -14.18
C THR A 98 -12.80 -7.17 -14.85
N LEU A 99 -12.40 -8.23 -14.12
CA LEU A 99 -12.39 -9.61 -14.63
C LEU A 99 -13.70 -10.37 -14.36
N GLY A 100 -14.61 -9.80 -13.56
CA GLY A 100 -15.81 -10.52 -13.10
C GLY A 100 -15.50 -11.70 -12.18
N LEU A 101 -14.38 -11.64 -11.46
CA LEU A 101 -13.93 -12.66 -10.51
C LEU A 101 -14.32 -12.30 -9.08
N ASP A 102 -14.41 -13.31 -8.23
CA ASP A 102 -14.52 -13.10 -6.80
C ASP A 102 -13.26 -12.46 -6.22
N VAL A 103 -13.42 -11.43 -5.40
CA VAL A 103 -12.32 -10.66 -4.79
C VAL A 103 -11.39 -11.55 -3.97
N HIS A 104 -11.96 -12.49 -3.20
CA HIS A 104 -11.18 -13.41 -2.38
C HIS A 104 -10.28 -14.32 -3.21
N THR A 105 -10.77 -14.74 -4.38
CA THR A 105 -10.00 -15.52 -5.35
C THR A 105 -8.80 -14.72 -5.87
N VAL A 106 -9.00 -13.45 -6.23
CA VAL A 106 -7.91 -12.57 -6.70
C VAL A 106 -6.90 -12.34 -5.58
N ILE A 107 -7.35 -12.02 -4.37
CA ILE A 107 -6.48 -11.83 -3.20
C ILE A 107 -5.62 -13.06 -2.95
N THR A 108 -6.24 -14.25 -2.89
CA THR A 108 -5.53 -15.51 -2.60
C THR A 108 -4.44 -15.81 -3.63
N ARG A 109 -4.69 -15.50 -4.91
CA ARG A 109 -3.71 -15.70 -6.00
C ARG A 109 -2.52 -14.74 -5.94
N ASN A 110 -2.68 -13.61 -5.24
CA ASN A 110 -1.66 -12.57 -5.11
C ASN A 110 -1.05 -12.51 -3.70
N LEU A 111 -1.27 -13.50 -2.85
CA LEU A 111 -0.53 -13.62 -1.59
C LEU A 111 0.95 -13.89 -1.84
N HIS A 112 1.80 -13.46 -0.92
CA HIS A 112 3.22 -13.76 -0.98
C HIS A 112 3.49 -15.24 -0.78
N THR A 113 4.37 -15.78 -1.62
CA THR A 113 5.12 -17.01 -1.32
C THR A 113 6.32 -16.65 -0.44
N VAL A 114 6.96 -17.64 0.18
CA VAL A 114 8.17 -17.42 1.01
C VAL A 114 9.26 -16.69 0.20
N ASP A 115 9.44 -17.05 -1.05
CA ASP A 115 10.48 -16.45 -1.91
C ASP A 115 10.13 -15.01 -2.30
N SER A 116 8.88 -14.75 -2.68
CA SER A 116 8.45 -13.37 -2.97
C SER A 116 8.47 -12.48 -1.72
N ALA A 117 8.12 -13.02 -0.56
CA ALA A 117 8.18 -12.27 0.70
C ALA A 117 9.63 -11.84 1.03
N LYS A 118 10.63 -12.68 0.79
CA LYS A 118 12.05 -12.32 0.97
C LYS A 118 12.49 -11.18 0.04
N LEU A 119 11.97 -11.13 -1.19
CA LEU A 119 12.27 -10.05 -2.13
C LEU A 119 11.65 -8.70 -1.70
N PHE A 120 10.40 -8.73 -1.25
CA PHE A 120 9.69 -7.51 -0.84
C PHE A 120 10.09 -7.03 0.56
N PHE A 121 10.55 -7.92 1.42
CA PHE A 121 10.93 -7.66 2.81
C PHE A 121 12.29 -8.28 3.14
N PRO A 122 13.39 -7.80 2.52
CA PRO A 122 14.72 -8.44 2.66
C PRO A 122 15.26 -8.46 4.10
N ASN A 123 14.79 -7.53 4.94
CA ASN A 123 15.19 -7.41 6.34
C ASN A 123 14.20 -8.07 7.31
N SER A 124 13.16 -8.72 6.82
CA SER A 124 12.22 -9.46 7.65
C SER A 124 12.73 -10.88 7.85
N ILE A 125 12.74 -11.33 9.09
CA ILE A 125 12.99 -12.75 9.41
C ILE A 125 11.74 -13.51 8.95
N VAL A 126 11.73 -13.93 7.69
CA VAL A 126 10.72 -14.85 7.17
C VAL A 126 11.16 -16.25 7.55
N GLY A 127 10.59 -16.78 8.61
CA GLY A 127 10.82 -18.15 9.06
C GLY A 127 11.95 -18.29 10.08
N GLY A 128 11.76 -17.72 11.25
CA GLY A 128 12.32 -18.29 12.47
C GLY A 128 11.53 -19.58 12.75
N THR A 129 12.17 -20.72 12.54
CA THR A 129 11.65 -22.03 13.00
C THR A 129 11.82 -22.18 14.50
N ASP A 130 11.69 -21.11 15.24
CA ASP A 130 11.84 -21.13 16.69
C ASP A 130 10.46 -20.99 17.31
N GLY A 131 10.00 -22.12 17.75
CA GLY A 131 8.67 -22.41 18.23
C GLY A 131 8.13 -21.45 19.29
N TYR A 132 6.87 -21.21 19.12
CA TYR A 132 5.92 -21.08 20.21
C TYR A 132 4.76 -22.04 19.92
#